data_0256bed8817dcb5ee50f3c61b93d4074
#
_entry.id   0256bed8817dcb5ee50f3c61b93d4074
#
_cell.length_a   1.000
_cell.length_b   1.000
_cell.length_c   1.000
_cell.angle_alpha   90.00
_cell.angle_beta   90.00
_cell.angle_gamma   90.00
#
_symmetry.space_group_name_H-M   'P 1'
#
loop_
_entity.id
_entity.type
_entity.pdbx_description
1 polymer ?
#
loop_
_entity_poly.entity_id
_entity_poly.type
_entity_poly.pdbx_seq_one_letter_code
_entity_poly.pdbx_strand_id
1 'polypeptide(L)'
;MMESRIEKVVCTGGSGRLGRHVVGLLRGDCALTVLDLRPPEAEIGFVQADITDVAALQRAFAGQDAVIHLAAIPNPRAAAPDVTFRNNVQGTFAVLHAAEEAGVRRVIVASSDSVVGFHYNPPNWAPDYLPIDERHPVRPTEFYSLSKHVTETICRSYAHRGRLEVVVIRPTHIVFPPEYPELETRGSDLQNYHLWTYVAPEDVADGFARALALPEVRFETFFISAADGLNTRPTLDLVRERYGFLPEIRRSEVYERVPTASVLDIGHARAVLGFAPSSDWRRMAAPPTARAEA
;
A
#
# COMPACT_ATOMS: atom_id res chain seq x y z
N MET A 1 14.91 21.48 -19.29
CA MET A 1 13.61 21.97 -18.79
C MET A 1 13.59 21.68 -17.30
N MET A 2 13.31 22.68 -16.44
CA MET A 2 13.12 22.41 -15.00
C MET A 2 11.88 21.51 -14.86
N GLU A 3 12.04 20.31 -14.30
CA GLU A 3 10.89 19.50 -13.93
C GLU A 3 10.00 20.32 -13.00
N SER A 4 8.72 20.46 -13.36
CA SER A 4 7.77 21.17 -12.51
C SER A 4 7.57 20.37 -11.24
N ARG A 5 7.96 20.96 -10.11
CA ARG A 5 7.72 20.41 -8.78
C ARG A 5 6.21 20.17 -8.59
N ILE A 6 5.83 19.04 -7.99
CA ILE A 6 4.46 18.81 -7.56
C ILE A 6 4.20 19.67 -6.32
N GLU A 7 3.27 20.62 -6.43
CA GLU A 7 2.97 21.60 -5.38
C GLU A 7 1.54 21.48 -4.85
N LYS A 8 0.60 21.00 -5.70
CA LYS A 8 -0.83 20.90 -5.38
C LYS A 8 -1.29 19.45 -5.48
N VAL A 9 -1.77 18.91 -4.38
CA VAL A 9 -2.11 17.49 -4.26
C VAL A 9 -3.50 17.29 -3.69
N VAL A 10 -4.29 16.43 -4.31
CA VAL A 10 -5.54 15.93 -3.69
C VAL A 10 -5.29 14.52 -3.14
N CYS A 11 -5.66 14.30 -1.87
CA CYS A 11 -5.66 13.00 -1.23
C CYS A 11 -7.09 12.50 -1.06
N THR A 12 -7.50 11.52 -1.88
CA THR A 12 -8.80 10.86 -1.67
C THR A 12 -8.67 9.83 -0.55
N GLY A 13 -9.64 9.75 0.33
CA GLY A 13 -9.58 8.89 1.52
C GLY A 13 -8.64 9.44 2.62
N GLY A 14 -8.33 10.73 2.58
CA GLY A 14 -7.41 11.37 3.52
C GLY A 14 -7.89 11.39 4.97
N SER A 15 -9.19 11.24 5.21
CA SER A 15 -9.78 11.10 6.57
C SER A 15 -9.74 9.66 7.10
N GLY A 16 -9.29 8.70 6.30
CA GLY A 16 -9.16 7.28 6.69
C GLY A 16 -7.97 7.00 7.61
N ARG A 17 -7.87 5.75 8.11
CA ARG A 17 -6.79 5.33 9.03
C ARG A 17 -5.39 5.60 8.46
N LEU A 18 -5.10 5.17 7.22
CA LEU A 18 -3.84 5.47 6.54
C LEU A 18 -3.78 6.94 6.10
N GLY A 19 -4.90 7.47 5.60
CA GLY A 19 -4.98 8.83 5.07
C GLY A 19 -4.48 9.89 6.05
N ARG A 20 -4.80 9.76 7.34
CA ARG A 20 -4.31 10.68 8.39
C ARG A 20 -2.79 10.73 8.50
N HIS A 21 -2.10 9.59 8.34
CA HIS A 21 -0.64 9.53 8.36
C HIS A 21 -0.04 10.18 7.10
N VAL A 22 -0.60 9.90 5.92
CA VAL A 22 -0.17 10.52 4.65
C VAL A 22 -0.40 12.03 4.68
N VAL A 23 -1.59 12.48 5.09
CA VAL A 23 -1.94 13.90 5.25
C VAL A 23 -1.03 14.57 6.28
N GLY A 24 -0.80 13.92 7.43
CA GLY A 24 0.08 14.44 8.49
C GLY A 24 1.50 14.65 8.02
N LEU A 25 2.02 13.76 7.19
CA LEU A 25 3.37 13.85 6.64
C LEU A 25 3.49 14.97 5.57
N LEU A 26 2.49 15.08 4.67
CA LEU A 26 2.58 15.97 3.49
C LEU A 26 2.09 17.41 3.72
N ARG A 27 1.34 17.67 4.79
CA ARG A 27 0.67 18.97 5.03
C ARG A 27 1.60 20.20 5.11
N GLY A 28 2.90 20.01 5.22
CA GLY A 28 3.89 21.10 5.24
C GLY A 28 4.66 21.25 3.94
N ASP A 29 4.57 20.27 3.03
CA ASP A 29 5.42 20.18 1.84
C ASP A 29 4.70 20.58 0.55
N CYS A 30 3.36 20.53 0.54
CA CYS A 30 2.52 20.88 -0.61
C CYS A 30 1.18 21.47 -0.18
N ALA A 31 0.50 22.15 -1.13
CA ALA A 31 -0.88 22.57 -0.97
C ALA A 31 -1.80 21.32 -1.09
N LEU A 32 -2.17 20.76 0.06
CA LEU A 32 -2.89 19.50 0.16
C LEU A 32 -4.38 19.74 0.38
N THR A 33 -5.22 19.05 -0.40
CA THR A 33 -6.68 19.00 -0.25
C THR A 33 -7.10 17.55 0.01
N VAL A 34 -7.92 17.32 1.01
CA VAL A 34 -8.55 16.01 1.28
C VAL A 34 -9.88 15.92 0.55
N LEU A 35 -10.10 14.83 -0.18
CA LEU A 35 -11.40 14.46 -0.73
C LEU A 35 -11.87 13.18 -0.03
N ASP A 36 -12.97 13.28 0.71
CA ASP A 36 -13.50 12.15 1.50
C ASP A 36 -15.00 12.34 1.75
N LEU A 37 -15.67 11.31 2.22
CA LEU A 37 -17.08 11.39 2.68
C LEU A 37 -17.20 12.13 4.02
N ARG A 38 -16.12 12.20 4.81
CA ARG A 38 -16.05 12.84 6.12
C ARG A 38 -14.90 13.82 6.16
N PRO A 39 -15.03 14.93 6.90
CA PRO A 39 -13.95 15.90 7.04
C PRO A 39 -12.73 15.27 7.74
N PRO A 40 -11.51 15.71 7.42
CA PRO A 40 -10.30 15.34 8.16
C PRO A 40 -10.28 16.00 9.54
N GLU A 41 -9.50 15.41 10.46
CA GLU A 41 -9.26 16.00 11.79
C GLU A 41 -8.34 17.24 11.73
N ALA A 42 -7.47 17.30 10.72
CA ALA A 42 -6.56 18.40 10.50
C ALA A 42 -7.25 19.58 9.81
N GLU A 43 -6.87 20.81 10.16
CA GLU A 43 -7.27 22.01 9.41
C GLU A 43 -6.53 22.04 8.07
N ILE A 44 -7.21 21.59 7.01
CA ILE A 44 -6.68 21.47 5.65
C ILE A 44 -7.81 21.62 4.64
N GLY A 45 -7.47 21.91 3.38
CA GLY A 45 -8.44 21.96 2.30
C GLY A 45 -9.29 20.68 2.24
N PHE A 46 -10.63 20.81 2.16
CA PHE A 46 -11.52 19.66 2.18
C PHE A 46 -12.61 19.78 1.11
N VAL A 47 -12.83 18.68 0.39
CA VAL A 47 -13.94 18.49 -0.54
C VAL A 47 -14.71 17.25 -0.11
N GLN A 48 -15.99 17.42 0.27
CA GLN A 48 -16.86 16.29 0.55
C GLN A 48 -17.39 15.71 -0.76
N ALA A 49 -16.96 14.50 -1.11
CA ALA A 49 -17.43 13.81 -2.31
C ALA A 49 -17.23 12.30 -2.21
N ASP A 50 -18.07 11.55 -2.94
CA ASP A 50 -17.88 10.14 -3.23
C ASP A 50 -16.91 9.98 -4.41
N ILE A 51 -16.00 9.02 -4.34
CA ILE A 51 -15.04 8.74 -5.43
C ILE A 51 -15.70 8.19 -6.70
N THR A 52 -16.98 7.86 -6.67
CA THR A 52 -17.77 7.46 -7.84
C THR A 52 -18.46 8.64 -8.55
N ASP A 53 -18.45 9.84 -7.95
CA ASP A 53 -18.97 11.09 -8.55
C ASP A 53 -17.90 11.75 -9.43
N VAL A 54 -17.88 11.37 -10.70
CA VAL A 54 -16.91 11.89 -11.69
C VAL A 54 -16.94 13.41 -11.78
N ALA A 55 -18.10 14.05 -11.72
CA ALA A 55 -18.22 15.51 -11.83
C ALA A 55 -17.62 16.23 -10.61
N ALA A 56 -17.81 15.67 -9.40
CA ALA A 56 -17.17 16.18 -8.19
C ALA A 56 -15.66 15.99 -8.25
N LEU A 57 -15.17 14.84 -8.72
CA LEU A 57 -13.75 14.57 -8.89
C LEU A 57 -13.11 15.54 -9.90
N GLN A 58 -13.73 15.79 -11.06
CA GLN A 58 -13.21 16.73 -12.06
C GLN A 58 -13.06 18.14 -11.50
N ARG A 59 -14.06 18.60 -10.72
CA ARG A 59 -13.97 19.91 -10.04
C ARG A 59 -12.83 19.95 -9.01
N ALA A 60 -12.68 18.88 -8.23
CA ALA A 60 -11.64 18.81 -7.19
C ALA A 60 -10.22 18.71 -7.76
N PHE A 61 -10.06 18.10 -8.94
CA PHE A 61 -8.77 17.86 -9.57
C PHE A 61 -8.34 19.00 -10.51
N ALA A 62 -9.23 19.94 -10.82
CA ALA A 62 -8.90 21.08 -11.66
C ALA A 62 -7.72 21.89 -11.09
N GLY A 63 -6.63 22.01 -11.87
CA GLY A 63 -5.42 22.74 -11.49
C GLY A 63 -4.58 22.07 -10.40
N GLN A 64 -4.79 20.78 -10.13
CA GLN A 64 -3.94 19.98 -9.24
C GLN A 64 -2.81 19.32 -10.04
N ASP A 65 -1.66 19.14 -9.39
CA ASP A 65 -0.50 18.49 -10.00
C ASP A 65 -0.54 16.97 -9.83
N ALA A 66 -1.03 16.50 -8.67
CA ALA A 66 -1.09 15.07 -8.37
C ALA A 66 -2.32 14.68 -7.54
N VAL A 67 -2.65 13.39 -7.62
CA VAL A 67 -3.66 12.73 -6.78
C VAL A 67 -3.03 11.55 -6.05
N ILE A 68 -3.23 11.49 -4.74
CA ILE A 68 -2.98 10.29 -3.92
C ILE A 68 -4.33 9.62 -3.67
N HIS A 69 -4.52 8.44 -4.23
CA HIS A 69 -5.79 7.70 -4.16
C HIS A 69 -5.72 6.59 -3.10
N LEU A 70 -6.22 6.90 -1.89
CA LEU A 70 -6.33 5.97 -0.76
C LEU A 70 -7.77 5.50 -0.52
N ALA A 71 -8.76 6.21 -1.03
CA ALA A 71 -10.18 5.89 -0.80
C ALA A 71 -10.52 4.52 -1.37
N ALA A 72 -10.83 3.58 -0.49
CA ALA A 72 -11.23 2.22 -0.83
C ALA A 72 -11.93 1.56 0.36
N ILE A 73 -12.67 0.49 0.11
CA ILE A 73 -13.05 -0.47 1.14
C ILE A 73 -11.83 -1.37 1.37
N PRO A 74 -11.23 -1.38 2.58
CA PRO A 74 -9.84 -1.79 2.77
C PRO A 74 -9.60 -3.27 3.02
N ASN A 75 -10.65 -4.08 3.14
CA ASN A 75 -10.55 -5.52 3.38
C ASN A 75 -11.88 -6.23 3.09
N PRO A 76 -11.91 -7.57 2.95
CA PRO A 76 -13.13 -8.31 2.59
C PRO A 76 -14.20 -8.37 3.68
N ARG A 77 -13.90 -7.95 4.92
CA ARG A 77 -14.84 -7.96 6.05
C ARG A 77 -15.55 -6.62 6.25
N ALA A 78 -15.10 -5.58 5.55
CA ALA A 78 -15.58 -4.21 5.77
C ALA A 78 -16.91 -3.91 5.08
N ALA A 79 -17.26 -4.65 4.01
CA ALA A 79 -18.54 -4.52 3.31
C ALA A 79 -18.86 -5.79 2.50
N ALA A 80 -20.07 -5.86 1.93
CA ALA A 80 -20.46 -6.94 1.03
C ALA A 80 -19.57 -7.00 -0.23
N PRO A 81 -19.41 -8.19 -0.84
CA PRO A 81 -18.54 -8.39 -1.99
C PRO A 81 -18.79 -7.46 -3.17
N ASP A 82 -20.04 -7.30 -3.57
CA ASP A 82 -20.45 -6.43 -4.68
C ASP A 82 -20.23 -4.95 -4.38
N VAL A 83 -20.47 -4.53 -3.13
CA VAL A 83 -20.21 -3.17 -2.66
C VAL A 83 -18.70 -2.89 -2.68
N THR A 84 -17.88 -3.81 -2.17
CA THR A 84 -16.42 -3.69 -2.17
C THR A 84 -15.88 -3.60 -3.60
N PHE A 85 -16.31 -4.51 -4.46
CA PHE A 85 -15.86 -4.54 -5.85
C PHE A 85 -16.25 -3.27 -6.60
N ARG A 86 -17.51 -2.88 -6.53
CA ARG A 86 -18.02 -1.66 -7.18
C ARG A 86 -17.29 -0.41 -6.69
N ASN A 87 -17.19 -0.23 -5.38
CA ASN A 87 -16.52 0.95 -4.81
C ASN A 87 -15.05 1.03 -5.24
N ASN A 88 -14.30 -0.05 -5.10
CA ASN A 88 -12.86 -0.05 -5.35
C ASN A 88 -12.55 0.06 -6.85
N VAL A 89 -13.25 -0.69 -7.69
CA VAL A 89 -13.00 -0.73 -9.13
C VAL A 89 -13.56 0.50 -9.85
N GLN A 90 -14.85 0.79 -9.65
CA GLN A 90 -15.49 1.94 -10.29
C GLN A 90 -14.92 3.26 -9.75
N GLY A 91 -14.66 3.33 -8.43
CA GLY A 91 -14.06 4.52 -7.81
C GLY A 91 -12.66 4.80 -8.36
N THR A 92 -11.79 3.77 -8.47
CA THR A 92 -10.46 3.96 -9.06
C THR A 92 -10.53 4.36 -10.53
N PHE A 93 -11.44 3.75 -11.31
CA PHE A 93 -11.66 4.16 -12.70
C PHE A 93 -12.07 5.63 -12.77
N ALA A 94 -13.03 6.06 -11.96
CA ALA A 94 -13.51 7.43 -11.93
C ALA A 94 -12.40 8.43 -11.55
N VAL A 95 -11.57 8.08 -10.55
CA VAL A 95 -10.44 8.91 -10.13
C VAL A 95 -9.42 9.08 -11.25
N LEU A 96 -8.98 7.98 -11.89
CA LEU A 96 -8.02 8.05 -12.98
C LEU A 96 -8.59 8.79 -14.20
N HIS A 97 -9.87 8.58 -14.51
CA HIS A 97 -10.54 9.28 -15.60
C HIS A 97 -10.62 10.78 -15.33
N ALA A 98 -11.09 11.19 -14.16
CA ALA A 98 -11.17 12.59 -13.79
C ALA A 98 -9.80 13.26 -13.71
N ALA A 99 -8.77 12.55 -13.24
CA ALA A 99 -7.40 13.05 -13.18
C ALA A 99 -6.83 13.30 -14.59
N GLU A 100 -7.03 12.36 -15.52
CA GLU A 100 -6.59 12.51 -16.91
C GLU A 100 -7.29 13.70 -17.60
N GLU A 101 -8.60 13.84 -17.44
CA GLU A 101 -9.39 14.94 -18.04
C GLU A 101 -9.04 16.31 -17.41
N ALA A 102 -8.66 16.34 -16.13
CA ALA A 102 -8.23 17.56 -15.44
C ALA A 102 -6.77 17.96 -15.75
N GLY A 103 -6.02 17.12 -16.46
CA GLY A 103 -4.62 17.35 -16.77
C GLY A 103 -3.67 17.15 -15.57
N VAL A 104 -4.09 16.36 -14.58
CA VAL A 104 -3.22 15.94 -13.48
C VAL A 104 -2.02 15.19 -14.04
N ARG A 105 -0.82 15.51 -13.54
CA ARG A 105 0.42 14.86 -13.99
C ARG A 105 0.55 13.45 -13.42
N ARG A 106 0.38 13.27 -12.08
CA ARG A 106 0.68 12.01 -11.39
C ARG A 106 -0.46 11.53 -10.52
N VAL A 107 -0.74 10.22 -10.59
CA VAL A 107 -1.66 9.55 -9.66
C VAL A 107 -0.92 8.42 -8.94
N ILE A 108 -0.96 8.44 -7.60
CA ILE A 108 -0.40 7.38 -6.77
C ILE A 108 -1.56 6.62 -6.13
N VAL A 109 -1.63 5.32 -6.36
CA VAL A 109 -2.79 4.49 -6.01
C VAL A 109 -2.41 3.46 -4.95
N ALA A 110 -3.20 3.38 -3.89
CA ALA A 110 -3.10 2.32 -2.90
C ALA A 110 -3.69 1.01 -3.44
N SER A 111 -2.84 0.04 -3.74
CA SER A 111 -3.19 -1.37 -3.95
C SER A 111 -3.02 -2.15 -2.64
N SER A 112 -2.61 -3.41 -2.71
CA SER A 112 -2.34 -4.29 -1.57
C SER A 112 -1.43 -5.44 -2.01
N ASP A 113 -0.64 -5.97 -1.10
CA ASP A 113 0.09 -7.23 -1.27
C ASP A 113 -0.85 -8.43 -1.46
N SER A 114 -2.11 -8.31 -1.03
CA SER A 114 -3.12 -9.36 -1.19
C SER A 114 -3.38 -9.76 -2.65
N VAL A 115 -2.99 -8.92 -3.63
CA VAL A 115 -3.10 -9.26 -5.07
C VAL A 115 -2.30 -10.51 -5.44
N VAL A 116 -1.21 -10.82 -4.72
CA VAL A 116 -0.43 -12.05 -4.96
C VAL A 116 -1.18 -13.32 -4.55
N GLY A 117 -2.23 -13.17 -3.72
CA GLY A 117 -3.19 -14.23 -3.47
C GLY A 117 -2.88 -15.15 -2.29
N PHE A 118 -2.01 -14.77 -1.33
CA PHE A 118 -1.77 -15.58 -0.12
C PHE A 118 -2.80 -15.33 0.98
N HIS A 119 -3.35 -14.12 1.00
CA HIS A 119 -4.37 -13.70 1.93
C HIS A 119 -5.69 -14.40 1.60
N TYR A 120 -6.32 -14.95 2.64
CA TYR A 120 -7.63 -15.59 2.50
C TYR A 120 -7.68 -16.79 1.54
N ASN A 121 -6.52 -17.33 1.16
CA ASN A 121 -6.40 -18.48 0.27
C ASN A 121 -6.56 -19.83 0.99
N PRO A 122 -6.77 -20.91 0.26
CA PRO A 122 -6.65 -22.26 0.81
C PRO A 122 -5.31 -22.46 1.51
N PRO A 123 -5.24 -23.21 2.64
CA PRO A 123 -4.04 -23.35 3.47
C PRO A 123 -2.79 -23.86 2.73
N ASN A 124 -2.96 -24.52 1.60
CA ASN A 124 -1.89 -25.19 0.84
C ASN A 124 -1.30 -24.35 -0.29
N TRP A 125 -1.72 -23.09 -0.43
CA TRP A 125 -1.20 -22.25 -1.50
C TRP A 125 0.07 -21.54 -1.08
N ALA A 126 1.19 -22.08 -1.50
CA ALA A 126 2.51 -21.49 -1.26
C ALA A 126 2.87 -20.46 -2.35
N PRO A 127 3.79 -19.52 -2.06
CA PRO A 127 4.44 -18.71 -3.09
C PRO A 127 5.14 -19.58 -4.14
N ASP A 128 5.27 -19.08 -5.37
CA ASP A 128 6.06 -19.77 -6.40
C ASP A 128 7.55 -19.68 -6.08
N TYR A 129 7.97 -18.54 -5.52
CA TYR A 129 9.35 -18.31 -5.11
C TYR A 129 9.45 -17.29 -3.96
N LEU A 130 10.62 -17.27 -3.33
CA LEU A 130 10.99 -16.33 -2.26
C LEU A 130 12.34 -15.65 -2.55
N PRO A 131 12.54 -14.40 -2.13
CA PRO A 131 11.47 -13.49 -1.66
C PRO A 131 10.53 -13.11 -2.81
N ILE A 132 9.29 -12.73 -2.44
CA ILE A 132 8.23 -12.34 -3.36
C ILE A 132 8.49 -10.89 -3.80
N ASP A 133 8.75 -10.67 -5.08
CA ASP A 133 8.87 -9.34 -5.69
C ASP A 133 7.61 -8.94 -6.48
N GLU A 134 7.60 -7.75 -7.07
CA GLU A 134 6.47 -7.21 -7.83
C GLU A 134 6.15 -8.02 -9.11
N ARG A 135 7.06 -8.90 -9.54
CA ARG A 135 6.91 -9.79 -10.71
C ARG A 135 6.28 -11.14 -10.36
N HIS A 136 6.10 -11.41 -9.07
CA HIS A 136 5.45 -12.64 -8.65
C HIS A 136 4.04 -12.74 -9.26
N PRO A 137 3.60 -13.92 -9.73
CA PRO A 137 2.26 -14.10 -10.27
C PRO A 137 1.16 -13.60 -9.34
N VAL A 138 0.20 -12.88 -9.93
CA VAL A 138 -0.96 -12.32 -9.23
C VAL A 138 -2.11 -13.31 -9.32
N ARG A 139 -2.63 -13.77 -8.16
CA ARG A 139 -3.65 -14.83 -8.06
C ARG A 139 -4.72 -14.52 -7.02
N PRO A 140 -5.45 -13.40 -7.13
CA PRO A 140 -6.48 -13.05 -6.15
C PRO A 140 -7.62 -14.09 -6.19
N THR A 141 -8.01 -14.60 -5.03
CA THR A 141 -9.06 -15.60 -4.91
C THR A 141 -10.31 -15.08 -4.21
N GLU A 142 -10.21 -13.94 -3.53
CA GLU A 142 -11.35 -13.29 -2.89
C GLU A 142 -11.58 -11.89 -3.50
N PHE A 143 -12.77 -11.35 -3.31
CA PHE A 143 -13.26 -10.18 -4.05
C PHE A 143 -12.52 -8.87 -3.71
N TYR A 144 -11.95 -8.71 -2.50
CA TYR A 144 -11.14 -7.53 -2.18
C TYR A 144 -9.82 -7.56 -2.96
N SER A 145 -9.06 -8.65 -2.88
CA SER A 145 -7.82 -8.83 -3.63
C SER A 145 -8.06 -8.77 -5.14
N LEU A 146 -9.19 -9.37 -5.61
CA LEU A 146 -9.62 -9.25 -7.01
C LEU A 146 -9.88 -7.79 -7.38
N SER A 147 -10.59 -7.02 -6.52
CA SER A 147 -10.83 -5.60 -6.79
C SER A 147 -9.52 -4.81 -6.90
N LYS A 148 -8.53 -5.10 -6.06
CA LYS A 148 -7.20 -4.46 -6.11
C LYS A 148 -6.42 -4.87 -7.37
N HIS A 149 -6.49 -6.12 -7.79
CA HIS A 149 -5.88 -6.55 -9.05
C HIS A 149 -6.50 -5.85 -10.28
N VAL A 150 -7.82 -5.73 -10.33
CA VAL A 150 -8.52 -4.97 -11.39
C VAL A 150 -8.15 -3.49 -11.33
N THR A 151 -8.05 -2.90 -10.13
CA THR A 151 -7.54 -1.54 -9.91
C THR A 151 -6.16 -1.35 -10.56
N GLU A 152 -5.20 -2.26 -10.33
CA GLU A 152 -3.87 -2.19 -10.95
C GLU A 152 -3.92 -2.32 -12.49
N THR A 153 -4.84 -3.13 -13.01
CA THR A 153 -5.07 -3.27 -14.45
C THR A 153 -5.56 -1.95 -15.06
N ILE A 154 -6.49 -1.25 -14.37
CA ILE A 154 -6.96 0.09 -14.77
C ILE A 154 -5.79 1.09 -14.72
N CYS A 155 -5.00 1.10 -13.64
CA CYS A 155 -3.82 1.95 -13.50
C CYS A 155 -2.86 1.79 -14.68
N ARG A 156 -2.53 0.56 -15.03
CA ARG A 156 -1.64 0.25 -16.16
C ARG A 156 -2.21 0.73 -17.50
N SER A 157 -3.52 0.58 -17.70
CA SER A 157 -4.21 1.06 -18.90
C SER A 157 -4.08 2.57 -19.06
N TYR A 158 -4.33 3.34 -17.98
CA TYR A 158 -4.18 4.81 -18.02
C TYR A 158 -2.73 5.25 -18.24
N ALA A 159 -1.78 4.60 -17.59
CA ALA A 159 -0.35 4.88 -17.82
C ALA A 159 0.06 4.62 -19.28
N HIS A 160 -0.44 3.56 -19.91
CA HIS A 160 -0.16 3.26 -21.32
C HIS A 160 -0.75 4.29 -22.29
N ARG A 161 -1.80 5.03 -21.91
CA ARG A 161 -2.34 6.15 -22.70
C ARG A 161 -1.37 7.34 -22.76
N GLY A 162 -0.41 7.41 -21.84
CA GLY A 162 0.70 8.37 -21.87
C GLY A 162 0.35 9.79 -21.40
N ARG A 163 -0.83 9.99 -20.79
CA ARG A 163 -1.25 11.30 -20.24
C ARG A 163 -1.06 11.40 -18.73
N LEU A 164 -0.98 10.26 -18.04
CA LEU A 164 -0.78 10.16 -16.60
C LEU A 164 0.50 9.39 -16.28
N GLU A 165 1.23 9.86 -15.31
CA GLU A 165 2.19 9.08 -14.55
C GLU A 165 1.43 8.32 -13.46
N VAL A 166 1.57 7.00 -13.38
CA VAL A 166 0.84 6.21 -12.39
C VAL A 166 1.81 5.38 -11.56
N VAL A 167 1.72 5.53 -10.24
CA VAL A 167 2.48 4.72 -9.29
C VAL A 167 1.52 3.91 -8.44
N VAL A 168 1.76 2.62 -8.32
CA VAL A 168 0.98 1.69 -7.51
C VAL A 168 1.78 1.32 -6.27
N ILE A 169 1.23 1.54 -5.10
CA ILE A 169 1.80 1.11 -3.83
C ILE A 169 1.04 -0.12 -3.36
N ARG A 170 1.76 -1.22 -3.11
CA ARG A 170 1.25 -2.46 -2.50
C ARG A 170 1.72 -2.54 -1.04
N PRO A 171 1.05 -1.88 -0.09
CA PRO A 171 1.40 -2.08 1.30
C PRO A 171 1.02 -3.51 1.72
N THR A 172 1.82 -4.10 2.60
CA THR A 172 1.44 -5.29 3.33
C THR A 172 0.48 -4.92 4.49
N HIS A 173 0.22 -5.86 5.40
CA HIS A 173 -0.63 -5.60 6.57
C HIS A 173 -0.14 -4.37 7.34
N ILE A 174 -0.89 -3.28 7.25
CA ILE A 174 -0.58 -2.05 7.99
C ILE A 174 -1.05 -2.23 9.42
N VAL A 175 -0.10 -2.25 10.36
CA VAL A 175 -0.38 -2.46 11.77
C VAL A 175 -0.57 -1.12 12.47
N PHE A 176 -1.75 -0.90 13.02
CA PHE A 176 -2.07 0.31 13.78
C PHE A 176 -1.98 0.08 15.29
N PRO A 177 -1.79 1.13 16.12
CA PRO A 177 -1.58 1.00 17.55
C PRO A 177 -2.52 0.06 18.32
N PRO A 178 -3.84 -0.02 18.03
CA PRO A 178 -4.73 -0.98 18.71
C PRO A 178 -4.39 -2.45 18.46
N GLU A 179 -3.62 -2.76 17.41
CA GLU A 179 -3.22 -4.13 17.03
C GLU A 179 -1.87 -4.54 17.65
N TYR A 180 -1.12 -3.60 18.22
CA TYR A 180 0.22 -3.85 18.75
C TYR A 180 0.31 -4.97 19.79
N PRO A 181 -0.65 -5.12 20.73
CA PRO A 181 -0.62 -6.22 21.70
C PRO A 181 -0.73 -7.63 21.11
N GLU A 182 -1.20 -7.74 19.85
CA GLU A 182 -1.43 -9.02 19.18
C GLU A 182 -0.21 -9.47 18.34
N LEU A 183 0.81 -8.64 18.15
CA LEU A 183 1.89 -8.88 17.19
C LEU A 183 2.70 -10.13 17.50
N GLU A 184 3.02 -10.40 18.75
CA GLU A 184 3.75 -11.62 19.15
C GLU A 184 2.93 -12.89 18.87
N THR A 185 1.63 -12.85 19.19
CA THR A 185 0.72 -13.97 18.93
C THR A 185 0.57 -14.20 17.44
N ARG A 186 0.40 -13.14 16.64
CA ARG A 186 0.35 -13.22 15.18
C ARG A 186 1.65 -13.73 14.58
N GLY A 187 2.79 -13.35 15.17
CA GLY A 187 4.12 -13.79 14.75
C GLY A 187 4.34 -15.27 14.97
N SER A 188 3.81 -15.84 16.06
CA SER A 188 3.93 -17.25 16.39
C SER A 188 2.90 -18.15 15.68
N ASP A 189 1.86 -17.59 15.07
CA ASP A 189 0.82 -18.32 14.34
C ASP A 189 1.35 -18.80 12.98
N LEU A 190 1.52 -20.10 12.83
CA LEU A 190 1.89 -20.72 11.53
C LEU A 190 0.82 -20.56 10.46
N GLN A 191 -0.42 -20.30 10.83
CA GLN A 191 -1.53 -20.05 9.92
C GLN A 191 -1.71 -18.58 9.59
N ASN A 192 -0.74 -17.71 10.00
CA ASN A 192 -0.78 -16.29 9.67
C ASN A 192 -0.87 -16.09 8.16
N TYR A 193 -2.04 -15.66 7.69
CA TYR A 193 -2.32 -15.51 6.26
C TYR A 193 -1.59 -14.33 5.60
N HIS A 194 -0.97 -13.44 6.39
CA HIS A 194 -0.06 -12.41 5.88
C HIS A 194 1.39 -12.93 5.72
N LEU A 195 1.66 -14.21 5.97
CA LEU A 195 3.01 -14.78 5.95
C LEU A 195 4.00 -13.99 6.81
N TRP A 196 3.52 -13.56 7.99
CA TRP A 196 4.27 -12.76 8.98
C TRP A 196 4.74 -11.39 8.48
N THR A 197 4.23 -10.91 7.35
CA THR A 197 4.56 -9.56 6.86
C THR A 197 3.78 -8.49 7.64
N TYR A 198 4.38 -7.32 7.79
CA TYR A 198 3.79 -6.17 8.47
C TYR A 198 4.46 -4.86 8.03
N VAL A 199 3.82 -3.74 8.32
CA VAL A 199 4.42 -2.41 8.15
C VAL A 199 3.72 -1.39 9.06
N ALA A 200 4.45 -0.39 9.55
CA ALA A 200 3.88 0.76 10.26
C ALA A 200 3.18 1.71 9.28
N PRO A 201 2.09 2.39 9.69
CA PRO A 201 1.43 3.37 8.83
C PRO A 201 2.33 4.56 8.46
N GLU A 202 3.30 4.93 9.29
CA GLU A 202 4.31 5.95 9.02
C GLU A 202 5.20 5.56 7.84
N ASP A 203 5.69 4.33 7.79
CA ASP A 203 6.49 3.83 6.67
C ASP A 203 5.68 3.77 5.37
N VAL A 204 4.39 3.43 5.46
CA VAL A 204 3.52 3.48 4.27
C VAL A 204 3.34 4.91 3.80
N ALA A 205 3.13 5.87 4.72
CA ALA A 205 3.03 7.28 4.38
C ALA A 205 4.32 7.80 3.73
N ASP A 206 5.50 7.40 4.24
CA ASP A 206 6.80 7.72 3.61
C ASP A 206 6.90 7.14 2.20
N GLY A 207 6.42 5.92 1.97
CA GLY A 207 6.35 5.32 0.63
C GLY A 207 5.52 6.16 -0.35
N PHE A 208 4.36 6.70 0.07
CA PHE A 208 3.54 7.61 -0.74
C PHE A 208 4.23 8.95 -0.99
N ALA A 209 4.87 9.53 0.02
CA ALA A 209 5.61 10.79 -0.12
C ALA A 209 6.78 10.66 -1.10
N ARG A 210 7.54 9.57 -1.02
CA ARG A 210 8.64 9.27 -1.96
C ARG A 210 8.14 9.03 -3.38
N ALA A 211 7.02 8.33 -3.54
CA ALA A 211 6.39 8.14 -4.85
C ALA A 211 5.91 9.48 -5.45
N LEU A 212 5.47 10.42 -4.61
CA LEU A 212 5.12 11.77 -5.05
C LEU A 212 6.35 12.56 -5.54
N ALA A 213 7.50 12.35 -4.90
CA ALA A 213 8.76 13.04 -5.19
C ALA A 213 9.60 12.38 -6.31
N LEU A 214 9.16 11.24 -6.87
CA LEU A 214 9.88 10.61 -7.97
C LEU A 214 10.09 11.59 -9.13
N PRO A 215 11.22 11.49 -9.86
CA PRO A 215 11.36 12.15 -11.15
C PRO A 215 10.30 11.64 -12.14
N GLU A 216 10.50 11.83 -13.42
CA GLU A 216 9.58 11.33 -14.43
C GLU A 216 9.39 9.82 -14.31
N VAL A 217 8.12 9.37 -14.23
CA VAL A 217 7.75 7.96 -14.16
C VAL A 217 6.55 7.72 -15.07
N ARG A 218 6.55 6.62 -15.80
CA ARG A 218 5.38 6.23 -16.60
C ARG A 218 4.44 5.34 -15.80
N PHE A 219 4.97 4.22 -15.32
CA PHE A 219 4.25 3.25 -14.50
C PHE A 219 5.24 2.50 -13.61
N GLU A 220 4.98 2.50 -12.32
CA GLU A 220 5.75 1.75 -11.34
C GLU A 220 4.83 1.07 -10.33
N THR A 221 5.31 -0.02 -9.76
CA THR A 221 4.64 -0.74 -8.68
C THR A 221 5.66 -1.06 -7.60
N PHE A 222 5.31 -0.85 -6.32
CA PHE A 222 6.21 -1.07 -5.20
C PHE A 222 5.53 -1.83 -4.06
N PHE A 223 6.18 -2.86 -3.55
CA PHE A 223 5.86 -3.37 -2.22
C PHE A 223 6.39 -2.44 -1.13
N ILE A 224 5.55 -2.15 -0.15
CA ILE A 224 5.91 -1.39 1.05
C ILE A 224 5.65 -2.29 2.26
N SER A 225 6.76 -2.74 2.89
CA SER A 225 6.77 -3.69 4.00
C SER A 225 7.93 -3.37 4.94
N ALA A 226 7.84 -3.86 6.19
CA ALA A 226 9.02 -3.96 7.05
C ALA A 226 10.07 -4.88 6.41
N ALA A 227 11.32 -4.71 6.82
CA ALA A 227 12.43 -5.49 6.28
C ALA A 227 12.47 -6.93 6.81
N ASP A 228 11.89 -7.16 7.99
CA ASP A 228 11.81 -8.47 8.64
C ASP A 228 10.36 -8.97 8.77
N GLY A 229 10.20 -10.20 9.21
CA GLY A 229 8.91 -10.80 9.54
C GLY A 229 8.53 -10.61 11.01
N LEU A 230 7.24 -10.75 11.32
CA LEU A 230 6.68 -10.77 12.69
C LEU A 230 7.09 -12.07 13.45
N ASN A 231 8.38 -12.42 13.43
CA ASN A 231 8.83 -13.61 14.12
C ASN A 231 10.33 -13.53 14.48
N THR A 232 10.73 -14.26 15.49
CA THR A 232 12.15 -14.42 15.89
C THR A 232 12.83 -15.63 15.26
N ARG A 233 12.05 -16.55 14.68
CA ARG A 233 12.54 -17.75 14.00
C ARG A 233 12.94 -17.41 12.55
N PRO A 234 13.87 -18.17 11.95
CA PRO A 234 14.19 -18.03 10.53
C PRO A 234 12.94 -18.16 9.64
N THR A 235 12.77 -17.22 8.72
CA THR A 235 11.61 -17.17 7.82
C THR A 235 11.45 -18.44 6.99
N LEU A 236 12.56 -18.98 6.47
CA LEU A 236 12.53 -20.22 5.68
C LEU A 236 12.10 -21.45 6.49
N ASP A 237 12.40 -21.49 7.79
CA ASP A 237 11.93 -22.57 8.66
C ASP A 237 10.42 -22.49 8.88
N LEU A 238 9.88 -21.28 9.08
CA LEU A 238 8.45 -21.05 9.19
C LEU A 238 7.71 -21.44 7.89
N VAL A 239 8.24 -21.06 6.74
CA VAL A 239 7.67 -21.41 5.44
C VAL A 239 7.68 -22.93 5.23
N ARG A 240 8.79 -23.58 5.53
CA ARG A 240 8.90 -25.06 5.43
C ARG A 240 7.92 -25.75 6.34
N GLU A 241 7.76 -25.30 7.59
CA GLU A 241 6.82 -25.87 8.55
C GLU A 241 5.39 -25.67 8.11
N ARG A 242 5.04 -24.47 7.60
CA ARG A 242 3.69 -24.14 7.14
C ARG A 242 3.25 -24.99 5.94
N TYR A 243 4.12 -25.15 4.94
CA TYR A 243 3.77 -25.77 3.66
C TYR A 243 4.27 -27.19 3.49
N GLY A 244 5.16 -27.67 4.37
CA GLY A 244 5.81 -28.98 4.24
C GLY A 244 6.98 -29.02 3.24
N PHE A 245 7.25 -27.91 2.56
CA PHE A 245 8.36 -27.74 1.61
C PHE A 245 8.80 -26.27 1.52
N LEU A 246 9.91 -26.02 0.86
CA LEU A 246 10.31 -24.67 0.46
C LEU A 246 9.99 -24.44 -1.01
N PRO A 247 9.38 -23.31 -1.37
CA PRO A 247 9.30 -22.86 -2.77
C PRO A 247 10.71 -22.57 -3.33
N GLU A 248 10.81 -22.23 -4.61
CA GLU A 248 12.07 -21.77 -5.20
C GLU A 248 12.63 -20.59 -4.41
N ILE A 249 13.90 -20.67 -4.02
CA ILE A 249 14.60 -19.56 -3.34
C ILE A 249 15.47 -18.86 -4.38
N ARG A 250 15.02 -17.71 -4.88
CA ARG A 250 15.71 -16.93 -5.91
C ARG A 250 16.84 -16.07 -5.39
N ARG A 251 16.79 -15.70 -4.10
CA ARG A 251 17.76 -14.81 -3.46
C ARG A 251 18.09 -15.32 -2.07
N SER A 252 18.83 -16.45 -2.00
CA SER A 252 19.20 -17.09 -0.72
C SER A 252 20.03 -16.17 0.17
N GLU A 253 20.86 -15.30 -0.43
CA GLU A 253 21.70 -14.33 0.28
C GLU A 253 20.93 -13.37 1.19
N VAL A 254 19.63 -13.14 0.91
CA VAL A 254 18.78 -12.33 1.76
C VAL A 254 18.59 -13.01 3.13
N TYR A 255 18.24 -14.28 3.11
CA TYR A 255 17.98 -15.08 4.32
C TYR A 255 19.24 -15.56 5.01
N GLU A 256 20.33 -15.73 4.28
CA GLU A 256 21.65 -16.01 4.85
C GLU A 256 22.14 -14.83 5.70
N ARG A 257 21.96 -13.61 5.21
CA ARG A 257 22.35 -12.38 5.90
C ARG A 257 21.40 -12.01 7.05
N VAL A 258 20.09 -12.14 6.83
CA VAL A 258 19.03 -11.82 7.81
C VAL A 258 18.05 -12.99 7.83
N PRO A 259 18.23 -13.99 8.71
CA PRO A 259 17.37 -15.18 8.74
C PRO A 259 15.88 -14.87 8.91
N THR A 260 15.54 -13.77 9.59
CA THR A 260 14.16 -13.30 9.83
C THR A 260 13.67 -12.32 8.77
N ALA A 261 14.37 -12.16 7.63
CA ALA A 261 13.94 -11.27 6.56
C ALA A 261 12.49 -11.56 6.12
N SER A 262 11.77 -10.52 5.73
CA SER A 262 10.39 -10.65 5.21
C SER A 262 10.32 -11.60 4.02
N VAL A 263 9.18 -12.24 3.82
CA VAL A 263 8.90 -12.99 2.58
C VAL A 263 8.71 -12.05 1.38
N LEU A 264 8.43 -10.75 1.59
CA LEU A 264 8.31 -9.74 0.54
C LEU A 264 9.67 -9.08 0.27
N ASP A 265 10.00 -8.91 -1.00
CA ASP A 265 11.16 -8.15 -1.44
C ASP A 265 10.80 -6.67 -1.61
N ILE A 266 11.41 -5.81 -0.80
CA ILE A 266 11.30 -4.36 -0.94
C ILE A 266 12.51 -3.76 -1.67
N GLY A 267 13.29 -4.58 -2.37
CA GLY A 267 14.50 -4.17 -3.07
C GLY A 267 14.23 -3.13 -4.15
N HIS A 268 13.11 -3.26 -4.87
CA HIS A 268 12.70 -2.28 -5.87
C HIS A 268 12.34 -0.92 -5.24
N ALA A 269 11.56 -0.93 -4.16
CA ALA A 269 11.25 0.30 -3.41
C ALA A 269 12.51 0.96 -2.83
N ARG A 270 13.47 0.19 -2.34
CA ARG A 270 14.76 0.72 -1.89
C ARG A 270 15.57 1.37 -3.00
N ALA A 271 15.66 0.72 -4.16
CA ALA A 271 16.47 1.19 -5.28
C ALA A 271 15.89 2.44 -5.95
N VAL A 272 14.56 2.49 -6.12
CA VAL A 272 13.90 3.53 -6.90
C VAL A 272 13.35 4.65 -6.02
N LEU A 273 12.67 4.32 -4.91
CA LEU A 273 12.12 5.31 -3.99
C LEU A 273 13.13 5.78 -2.92
N GLY A 274 14.24 5.06 -2.73
CA GLY A 274 15.09 5.24 -1.56
C GLY A 274 14.37 4.85 -0.25
N PHE A 275 13.36 3.99 -0.34
CA PHE A 275 12.54 3.57 0.80
C PHE A 275 13.39 2.77 1.81
N ALA A 276 13.32 3.16 3.08
CA ALA A 276 14.01 2.49 4.17
C ALA A 276 13.04 2.36 5.36
N PRO A 277 12.37 1.19 5.52
CA PRO A 277 11.39 1.03 6.59
C PRO A 277 12.05 1.15 7.97
N SER A 278 11.37 1.86 8.86
CA SER A 278 11.72 2.02 10.27
C SER A 278 10.89 1.09 11.18
N SER A 279 9.93 0.37 10.61
CA SER A 279 9.04 -0.55 11.33
C SER A 279 9.84 -1.60 12.10
N ASP A 280 9.59 -1.69 13.40
CA ASP A 280 10.11 -2.75 14.28
C ASP A 280 8.97 -3.22 15.18
N TRP A 281 8.45 -4.41 14.88
CA TRP A 281 7.33 -4.97 15.61
C TRP A 281 7.63 -5.21 17.11
N ARG A 282 8.89 -5.43 17.47
CA ARG A 282 9.30 -5.63 18.87
C ARG A 282 9.10 -4.34 19.67
N ARG A 283 9.44 -3.19 19.08
CA ARG A 283 9.16 -1.88 19.67
C ARG A 283 7.67 -1.58 19.70
N MET A 284 6.93 -1.96 18.64
CA MET A 284 5.46 -1.78 18.60
C MET A 284 4.75 -2.63 19.65
N ALA A 285 5.18 -3.88 19.87
CA ALA A 285 4.60 -4.77 20.87
C ALA A 285 4.98 -4.41 22.31
N ALA A 286 6.05 -3.64 22.50
CA ALA A 286 6.50 -3.24 23.83
C ALA A 286 5.43 -2.44 24.60
N PRO A 287 5.35 -2.52 25.94
CA PRO A 287 4.46 -1.70 26.76
C PRO A 287 4.66 -0.20 26.49
N PRO A 288 3.60 0.63 26.65
CA PRO A 288 3.69 2.08 26.40
C PRO A 288 4.82 2.80 27.14
N THR A 289 5.17 2.36 28.34
CA THR A 289 6.27 2.91 29.17
C THR A 289 7.65 2.66 28.55
N ALA A 290 7.86 1.55 27.86
CA ALA A 290 9.13 1.22 27.18
C ALA A 290 9.25 1.89 25.80
N ARG A 291 8.15 2.37 25.21
CA ARG A 291 8.14 3.04 23.90
C ARG A 291 8.58 4.50 23.97
N ALA A 292 8.45 5.13 25.14
CA ALA A 292 8.77 6.55 25.32
C ALA A 292 10.29 6.79 25.55
N GLU A 293 11.06 5.75 25.82
CA GLU A 293 12.49 5.82 26.11
C GLU A 293 13.40 5.41 24.93
N ALA A 294 12.83 5.02 23.79
CA ALA A 294 13.54 4.56 22.59
C ALA A 294 13.37 5.52 21.41
#